data_dbab8f538584be6a3762aab1906c0a3d
#
_entry.id   dbab8f538584be6a3762aab1906c0a3d
#
_cell.length_a   1.000
_cell.length_b   1.000
_cell.length_c   1.000
_cell.angle_alpha   90.00
_cell.angle_beta   90.00
_cell.angle_gamma   90.00
#
_symmetry.space_group_name_H-M   'P 1'
#
loop_
_entity.id
_entity.type
_entity.pdbx_description
1 polymer ?
#
loop_
_entity_poly.entity_id
_entity_poly.type
_entity_poly.pdbx_seq_one_letter_code
_entity_poly.pdbx_strand_id
1 'polypeptide(L)'
;DIKYIIFFPLLMSYLLKGKNVRKVQDDLDSALRLCPWHSSLNRTKAFMNYICFLPEWRTLYLFRLKKVGKVLSFFYPNHLLLFIRCSQIEGGLFIQHGHSTRIECKSIGKNCQIWHNVTIGKKYSGGEFPTIGNNVKISTGACVLGDIRIGNNVTIGANAVVLKDIPDNCIAVGVPAKIISKDNSQY
;
A
#
# COMPACT_ATOMS: atom_id res chain seq x y z
N ASP A 1 21.21 -1.53 18.51
CA ASP A 1 20.69 -0.31 17.90
C ASP A 1 19.50 0.18 18.73
N ILE A 2 19.56 1.44 19.17
CA ILE A 2 18.54 2.06 20.05
C ILE A 2 17.12 1.98 19.45
N LYS A 3 17.00 1.99 18.12
CA LYS A 3 15.71 1.84 17.43
C LYS A 3 15.01 0.53 17.79
N TYR A 4 15.74 -0.58 17.92
CA TYR A 4 15.14 -1.85 18.31
C TYR A 4 14.55 -1.80 19.72
N ILE A 5 15.17 -1.06 20.61
CA ILE A 5 14.66 -0.86 21.98
C ILE A 5 13.39 -0.01 21.93
N ILE A 6 13.40 1.11 21.22
CA ILE A 6 12.26 2.03 21.09
C ILE A 6 11.06 1.32 20.47
N PHE A 7 11.26 0.49 19.43
CA PHE A 7 10.18 -0.21 18.73
C PHE A 7 9.85 -1.60 19.28
N PHE A 8 10.50 -2.01 20.38
CA PHE A 8 10.21 -3.28 21.04
C PHE A 8 8.72 -3.50 21.39
N PRO A 9 7.95 -2.50 21.89
CA PRO A 9 6.51 -2.66 22.12
C PRO A 9 5.71 -3.00 20.85
N LEU A 10 6.12 -2.50 19.67
CA LEU A 10 5.50 -2.91 18.40
C LEU A 10 5.84 -4.35 18.03
N LEU A 11 7.05 -4.82 18.32
CA LEU A 11 7.40 -6.24 18.20
C LEU A 11 6.52 -7.09 19.10
N MET A 12 6.33 -6.70 20.35
CA MET A 12 5.42 -7.42 21.27
C MET A 12 3.99 -7.44 20.75
N SER A 13 3.49 -6.32 20.22
CA SER A 13 2.16 -6.28 19.61
C SER A 13 2.03 -7.22 18.40
N TYR A 14 3.11 -7.38 17.61
CA TYR A 14 3.17 -8.33 16.50
C TYR A 14 3.14 -9.77 17.00
N LEU A 15 3.95 -10.12 17.98
CA LEU A 15 4.01 -11.49 18.52
C LEU A 15 2.70 -11.91 19.16
N LEU A 16 2.04 -10.99 19.89
CA LEU A 16 0.79 -11.27 20.60
C LEU A 16 -0.43 -11.27 19.68
N LYS A 17 -0.50 -10.37 18.73
CA LYS A 17 -1.68 -10.16 17.90
C LYS A 17 -1.39 -10.13 16.39
N GLY A 18 -0.42 -9.33 15.96
CA GLY A 18 -0.15 -9.09 14.54
C GLY A 18 0.20 -10.36 13.77
N LYS A 19 0.92 -11.30 14.40
CA LYS A 19 1.29 -12.57 13.82
C LYS A 19 0.06 -13.42 13.42
N ASN A 20 -1.06 -13.26 14.12
CA ASN A 20 -2.32 -13.96 13.85
C ASN A 20 -3.24 -13.20 12.90
N VAL A 21 -2.90 -11.97 12.48
CA VAL A 21 -3.66 -11.20 11.51
C VAL A 21 -3.18 -11.55 10.11
N ARG A 22 -3.95 -12.34 9.37
CA ARG A 22 -3.60 -12.83 8.03
C ARG A 22 -3.10 -11.71 7.10
N LYS A 23 -3.80 -10.58 7.04
CA LYS A 23 -3.41 -9.45 6.17
C LYS A 23 -2.04 -8.86 6.52
N VAL A 24 -1.63 -8.88 7.80
CA VAL A 24 -0.27 -8.47 8.22
C VAL A 24 0.78 -9.46 7.70
N GLN A 25 0.47 -10.77 7.70
CA GLN A 25 1.36 -11.78 7.17
C GLN A 25 1.50 -11.65 5.64
N ASP A 26 0.38 -11.44 4.94
CA ASP A 26 0.37 -11.23 3.49
C ASP A 26 1.17 -9.98 3.10
N ASP A 27 1.05 -8.87 3.86
CA ASP A 27 1.83 -7.64 3.65
C ASP A 27 3.33 -7.88 3.87
N LEU A 28 3.69 -8.66 4.92
CA LEU A 28 5.07 -9.02 5.19
C LEU A 28 5.66 -9.90 4.08
N ASP A 29 4.89 -10.86 3.57
CA ASP A 29 5.31 -11.70 2.44
C ASP A 29 5.54 -10.88 1.17
N SER A 30 4.66 -9.92 0.91
CA SER A 30 4.84 -8.96 -0.19
C SER A 30 6.10 -8.13 -0.04
N ALA A 31 6.35 -7.61 1.17
CA ALA A 31 7.55 -6.83 1.46
C ALA A 31 8.83 -7.66 1.29
N LEU A 32 8.85 -8.89 1.79
CA LEU A 32 10.00 -9.81 1.64
C LEU A 32 10.29 -10.15 0.18
N ARG A 33 9.25 -10.32 -0.63
CA ARG A 33 9.38 -10.61 -2.07
C ARG A 33 9.91 -9.40 -2.84
N LEU A 34 9.45 -8.19 -2.50
CA LEU A 34 9.76 -6.96 -3.23
C LEU A 34 11.01 -6.23 -2.72
N CYS A 35 11.44 -6.54 -1.49
CA CYS A 35 12.67 -6.03 -0.89
C CYS A 35 13.63 -7.19 -0.56
N PRO A 36 14.34 -7.76 -1.53
CA PRO A 36 15.13 -8.97 -1.35
C PRO A 36 16.30 -8.86 -0.36
N TRP A 37 16.77 -7.68 -0.04
CA TRP A 37 17.81 -7.42 0.98
C TRP A 37 17.45 -7.92 2.39
N HIS A 38 16.17 -8.20 2.65
CA HIS A 38 15.71 -8.81 3.91
C HIS A 38 15.24 -10.27 3.75
N SER A 39 15.33 -10.84 2.57
CA SER A 39 14.83 -12.20 2.28
C SER A 39 15.56 -13.31 3.04
N SER A 40 16.82 -13.09 3.44
CA SER A 40 17.60 -14.01 4.27
C SER A 40 17.24 -13.96 5.76
N LEU A 41 16.45 -12.97 6.19
CA LEU A 41 16.07 -12.82 7.59
C LEU A 41 14.87 -13.71 7.93
N ASN A 42 14.84 -14.23 9.15
CA ASN A 42 13.59 -14.80 9.64
C ASN A 42 12.49 -13.73 9.76
N ARG A 43 11.22 -14.16 9.70
CA ARG A 43 10.05 -13.25 9.64
C ARG A 43 10.02 -12.23 10.78
N THR A 44 10.40 -12.60 11.99
CA THR A 44 10.41 -11.70 13.16
C THR A 44 11.49 -10.61 13.03
N LYS A 45 12.69 -10.98 12.56
CA LYS A 45 13.77 -10.00 12.31
C LYS A 45 13.41 -9.07 11.14
N ALA A 46 12.84 -9.61 10.07
CA ALA A 46 12.37 -8.82 8.93
C ALA A 46 11.27 -7.83 9.36
N PHE A 47 10.27 -8.29 10.11
CA PHE A 47 9.25 -7.43 10.68
C PHE A 47 9.88 -6.29 11.49
N MET A 48 10.82 -6.59 12.36
CA MET A 48 11.47 -5.59 13.20
C MET A 48 12.23 -4.56 12.36
N ASN A 49 12.97 -4.98 11.34
CA ASN A 49 13.65 -4.08 10.42
C ASN A 49 12.65 -3.15 9.70
N TYR A 50 11.55 -3.69 9.18
CA TYR A 50 10.54 -2.86 8.50
C TYR A 50 9.91 -1.85 9.46
N ILE A 51 9.58 -2.23 10.68
CA ILE A 51 9.04 -1.30 11.69
C ILE A 51 10.04 -0.19 12.02
N CYS A 52 11.33 -0.51 12.16
CA CYS A 52 12.36 0.46 12.53
C CYS A 52 12.73 1.43 11.41
N PHE A 53 12.80 0.93 10.17
CA PHE A 53 13.44 1.65 9.08
C PHE A 53 12.49 2.08 7.96
N LEU A 54 11.28 1.51 7.87
CA LEU A 54 10.28 1.86 6.86
C LEU A 54 9.02 2.42 7.53
N PRO A 55 8.92 3.74 7.68
CA PRO A 55 7.77 4.39 8.34
C PRO A 55 6.44 4.14 7.62
N GLU A 56 6.45 3.97 6.29
CA GLU A 56 5.27 3.59 5.50
C GLU A 56 4.77 2.20 5.87
N TRP A 57 5.67 1.24 6.08
CA TRP A 57 5.30 -0.11 6.50
C TRP A 57 4.74 -0.12 7.93
N ARG A 58 5.33 0.68 8.84
CA ARG A 58 4.81 0.88 10.19
C ARG A 58 3.41 1.48 10.15
N THR A 59 3.15 2.47 9.30
CA THR A 59 1.83 3.09 9.10
C THR A 59 0.80 2.05 8.65
N LEU A 60 1.14 1.22 7.67
CA LEU A 60 0.29 0.14 7.20
C LEU A 60 0.02 -0.90 8.31
N TYR A 61 1.05 -1.30 9.04
CA TYR A 61 0.90 -2.22 10.18
C TYR A 61 -0.07 -1.68 11.24
N LEU A 62 0.10 -0.44 11.67
CA LEU A 62 -0.79 0.20 12.64
C LEU A 62 -2.23 0.32 12.10
N PHE A 63 -2.39 0.61 10.82
CA PHE A 63 -3.69 0.60 10.14
C PHE A 63 -4.37 -0.79 10.22
N ARG A 64 -3.61 -1.89 10.02
CA ARG A 64 -4.13 -3.27 10.13
C ARG A 64 -4.62 -3.63 11.54
N LEU A 65 -4.00 -3.07 12.57
CA LEU A 65 -4.38 -3.31 13.97
C LEU A 65 -5.64 -2.56 14.41
N LYS A 66 -6.24 -1.73 13.56
CA LYS A 66 -7.51 -0.99 13.82
C LYS A 66 -7.43 -0.17 15.12
N LYS A 67 -8.33 -0.45 16.09
CA LYS A 67 -8.39 0.28 17.38
C LYS A 67 -7.06 0.24 18.14
N VAL A 68 -6.40 -0.90 18.20
CA VAL A 68 -5.08 -1.05 18.86
C VAL A 68 -4.04 -0.22 18.13
N GLY A 69 -4.05 -0.22 16.81
CA GLY A 69 -3.15 0.61 16.00
C GLY A 69 -3.34 2.11 16.22
N LYS A 70 -4.58 2.58 16.43
CA LYS A 70 -4.85 3.99 16.79
C LYS A 70 -4.21 4.38 18.13
N VAL A 71 -4.28 3.52 19.13
CA VAL A 71 -3.64 3.78 20.44
C VAL A 71 -2.11 3.79 20.28
N LEU A 72 -1.57 2.80 19.58
CA LEU A 72 -0.13 2.70 19.35
C LEU A 72 0.41 3.86 18.50
N SER A 73 -0.37 4.41 17.56
CA SER A 73 0.06 5.52 16.71
C SER A 73 0.27 6.83 17.48
N PHE A 74 -0.25 6.95 18.68
CA PHE A 74 0.06 8.07 19.58
C PHE A 74 1.53 8.06 20.02
N PHE A 75 2.08 6.88 20.28
CA PHE A 75 3.49 6.70 20.69
C PHE A 75 4.43 6.48 19.50
N TYR A 76 3.91 5.92 18.42
CA TYR A 76 4.65 5.57 17.21
C TYR A 76 4.01 6.26 16.01
N PRO A 77 4.33 7.53 15.77
CA PRO A 77 3.64 8.33 14.76
C PRO A 77 3.74 7.69 13.38
N ASN A 78 2.63 7.79 12.66
CA ASN A 78 2.54 7.38 11.27
C ASN A 78 3.50 8.21 10.40
N HIS A 79 3.77 7.74 9.19
CA HIS A 79 4.46 8.54 8.19
C HIS A 79 3.65 9.81 7.90
N LEU A 80 4.23 10.98 8.14
CA LEU A 80 3.54 12.28 8.13
C LEU A 80 2.84 12.60 6.80
N LEU A 81 3.39 12.14 5.69
CA LEU A 81 2.91 12.43 4.34
C LEU A 81 2.22 11.22 3.67
N LEU A 82 1.88 10.19 4.44
CA LEU A 82 1.13 9.03 3.96
C LEU A 82 -0.25 8.98 4.60
N PHE A 83 -1.29 9.13 3.79
CA PHE A 83 -2.68 9.08 4.23
C PHE A 83 -3.37 7.84 3.68
N ILE A 84 -3.85 6.97 4.56
CA ILE A 84 -4.61 5.77 4.21
C ILE A 84 -6.03 5.91 4.76
N ARG A 85 -7.00 6.07 3.87
CA ARG A 85 -8.43 6.20 4.17
C ARG A 85 -9.22 5.33 3.19
N CYS A 86 -9.21 4.05 3.41
CA CYS A 86 -9.91 3.09 2.58
C CYS A 86 -10.69 2.12 3.47
N SER A 87 -11.94 1.81 3.10
CA SER A 87 -12.80 0.95 3.91
C SER A 87 -12.36 -0.51 3.91
N GLN A 88 -11.84 -0.97 2.78
CA GLN A 88 -11.44 -2.36 2.57
C GLN A 88 -10.10 -2.44 1.84
N ILE A 89 -9.07 -2.90 2.52
CA ILE A 89 -7.76 -3.20 1.92
C ILE A 89 -7.45 -4.67 2.18
N GLU A 90 -7.29 -5.45 1.11
CA GLU A 90 -6.90 -6.85 1.19
C GLU A 90 -5.40 -7.00 1.55
N GLY A 91 -4.95 -8.23 1.79
CA GLY A 91 -3.57 -8.52 2.17
C GLY A 91 -2.59 -8.39 1.01
N GLY A 92 -1.32 -8.21 1.35
CA GLY A 92 -0.25 -8.11 0.38
C GLY A 92 -0.03 -6.70 -0.19
N LEU A 93 -0.61 -5.66 0.41
CA LEU A 93 -0.33 -4.28 0.01
C LEU A 93 1.12 -3.93 0.34
N PHE A 94 1.85 -3.43 -0.66
CA PHE A 94 3.19 -2.89 -0.52
C PHE A 94 3.22 -1.40 -0.91
N ILE A 95 3.64 -0.55 0.02
CA ILE A 95 3.80 0.89 -0.20
C ILE A 95 5.30 1.19 -0.24
N GLN A 96 5.76 1.71 -1.36
CA GLN A 96 7.17 2.03 -1.56
C GLN A 96 7.42 3.53 -1.38
N HIS A 97 8.24 3.86 -0.38
CA HIS A 97 8.63 5.22 0.02
C HIS A 97 7.48 6.12 0.55
N GLY A 98 6.27 5.83 0.36
CA GLY A 98 5.04 6.38 0.94
C GLY A 98 4.87 7.90 1.05
N HIS A 99 5.91 8.73 0.80
CA HIS A 99 5.82 10.17 0.96
C HIS A 99 4.89 10.83 -0.08
N SER A 100 4.19 11.87 0.33
CA SER A 100 3.21 12.61 -0.47
C SER A 100 2.17 11.69 -1.14
N THR A 101 1.80 10.60 -0.44
CA THR A 101 0.90 9.57 -0.97
C THR A 101 -0.43 9.60 -0.22
N ARG A 102 -1.52 9.69 -1.00
CA ARG A 102 -2.89 9.67 -0.50
C ARG A 102 -3.64 8.49 -1.09
N ILE A 103 -4.11 7.59 -0.22
CA ILE A 103 -4.85 6.39 -0.59
C ILE A 103 -6.27 6.50 -0.03
N GLU A 104 -7.18 7.04 -0.82
CA GLU A 104 -8.60 7.16 -0.51
C GLU A 104 -9.42 6.42 -1.57
N CYS A 105 -9.96 5.25 -1.22
CA CYS A 105 -10.67 4.37 -2.14
C CYS A 105 -11.78 3.57 -1.46
N LYS A 106 -12.70 3.01 -2.24
CA LYS A 106 -13.72 2.07 -1.75
C LYS A 106 -13.04 0.78 -1.31
N SER A 107 -12.19 0.21 -2.17
CA SER A 107 -11.44 -1.00 -1.86
C SER A 107 -10.14 -1.12 -2.64
N ILE A 108 -9.20 -1.89 -2.08
CA ILE A 108 -7.98 -2.36 -2.74
C ILE A 108 -7.92 -3.88 -2.61
N GLY A 109 -7.71 -4.56 -3.72
CA GLY A 109 -7.54 -6.00 -3.81
C GLY A 109 -6.19 -6.49 -3.26
N LYS A 110 -5.89 -7.76 -3.48
CA LYS A 110 -4.68 -8.43 -2.98
C LYS A 110 -3.43 -8.04 -3.78
N ASN A 111 -2.27 -8.07 -3.09
CA ASN A 111 -0.93 -7.96 -3.69
C ASN A 111 -0.71 -6.68 -4.52
N CYS A 112 -1.34 -5.59 -4.14
CA CYS A 112 -1.15 -4.31 -4.81
C CYS A 112 0.15 -3.62 -4.39
N GLN A 113 0.71 -2.81 -5.31
CA GLN A 113 1.90 -2.01 -5.08
C GLN A 113 1.57 -0.54 -5.33
N ILE A 114 1.90 0.33 -4.39
CA ILE A 114 1.68 1.77 -4.52
C ILE A 114 3.00 2.48 -4.21
N TRP A 115 3.44 3.31 -5.14
CA TRP A 115 4.68 4.07 -5.00
C TRP A 115 4.41 5.45 -4.38
N HIS A 116 5.46 6.23 -4.21
CA HIS A 116 5.37 7.59 -3.65
C HIS A 116 4.68 8.58 -4.61
N ASN A 117 4.24 9.71 -4.07
CA ASN A 117 3.54 10.79 -4.78
C ASN A 117 2.26 10.32 -5.50
N VAL A 118 1.68 9.18 -5.10
CA VAL A 118 0.44 8.67 -5.69
C VAL A 118 -0.77 9.33 -5.02
N THR A 119 -1.76 9.70 -5.83
CA THR A 119 -3.06 10.15 -5.36
C THR A 119 -4.16 9.21 -5.86
N ILE A 120 -4.82 8.53 -4.93
CA ILE A 120 -6.04 7.76 -5.20
C ILE A 120 -7.16 8.47 -4.45
N GLY A 121 -8.22 8.92 -5.15
CA GLY A 121 -9.24 9.70 -4.48
C GLY A 121 -10.41 10.11 -5.35
N LYS A 122 -11.16 11.08 -4.85
CA LYS A 122 -12.29 11.68 -5.55
C LYS A 122 -11.81 12.60 -6.68
N LYS A 123 -12.60 12.69 -7.74
CA LYS A 123 -12.35 13.63 -8.84
C LYS A 123 -12.77 15.05 -8.51
N TYR A 124 -13.82 15.20 -7.67
CA TYR A 124 -14.37 16.50 -7.23
C TYR A 124 -15.00 16.36 -5.84
N SER A 125 -15.27 17.48 -5.19
CA SER A 125 -15.96 17.50 -3.90
C SER A 125 -17.38 16.90 -4.04
N GLY A 126 -17.74 15.97 -3.12
CA GLY A 126 -18.99 15.20 -3.22
C GLY A 126 -18.97 13.99 -4.15
N GLY A 127 -17.92 13.80 -4.95
CA GLY A 127 -17.77 12.61 -5.80
C GLY A 127 -17.47 11.34 -5.00
N GLU A 128 -17.43 10.20 -5.70
CA GLU A 128 -17.13 8.89 -5.14
C GLU A 128 -15.67 8.51 -5.32
N PHE A 129 -15.26 7.45 -4.61
CA PHE A 129 -13.90 6.93 -4.59
C PHE A 129 -13.71 5.78 -5.57
N PRO A 130 -12.50 5.56 -6.10
CA PRO A 130 -12.22 4.44 -6.97
C PRO A 130 -12.21 3.09 -6.25
N THR A 131 -12.33 2.03 -7.04
CA THR A 131 -12.15 0.63 -6.65
C THR A 131 -10.94 0.05 -7.37
N ILE A 132 -10.02 -0.57 -6.63
CA ILE A 132 -8.77 -1.13 -7.17
C ILE A 132 -8.84 -2.67 -7.06
N GLY A 133 -8.57 -3.35 -8.16
CA GLY A 133 -8.53 -4.82 -8.23
C GLY A 133 -7.29 -5.45 -7.59
N ASN A 134 -7.04 -6.71 -7.91
CA ASN A 134 -5.88 -7.47 -7.40
C ASN A 134 -4.64 -7.26 -8.27
N ASN A 135 -3.45 -7.41 -7.68
CA ASN A 135 -2.16 -7.34 -8.38
C ASN A 135 -1.98 -6.03 -9.16
N VAL A 136 -2.53 -4.92 -8.68
CA VAL A 136 -2.43 -3.62 -9.33
C VAL A 136 -1.14 -2.93 -8.89
N LYS A 137 -0.38 -2.43 -9.86
CA LYS A 137 0.82 -1.62 -9.63
C LYS A 137 0.52 -0.17 -10.01
N ILE A 138 0.67 0.76 -9.07
CA ILE A 138 0.48 2.19 -9.27
C ILE A 138 1.82 2.88 -9.07
N SER A 139 2.42 3.31 -10.16
CA SER A 139 3.76 3.88 -10.18
C SER A 139 3.78 5.33 -9.67
N THR A 140 4.99 5.82 -9.39
CA THR A 140 5.21 7.15 -8.80
C THR A 140 4.47 8.28 -9.53
N GLY A 141 3.92 9.22 -8.78
CA GLY A 141 3.25 10.39 -9.30
C GLY A 141 1.90 10.15 -9.97
N ALA A 142 1.43 8.91 -10.05
CA ALA A 142 0.16 8.60 -10.70
C ALA A 142 -1.05 9.10 -9.88
N CYS A 143 -2.10 9.53 -10.61
CA CYS A 143 -3.36 9.94 -10.04
C CYS A 143 -4.49 9.03 -10.54
N VAL A 144 -5.28 8.45 -9.63
CA VAL A 144 -6.45 7.60 -9.93
C VAL A 144 -7.67 8.24 -9.28
N LEU A 145 -8.51 8.90 -10.09
CA LEU A 145 -9.49 9.84 -9.58
C LEU A 145 -10.92 9.55 -10.05
N GLY A 146 -11.85 9.51 -9.10
CA GLY A 146 -13.29 9.43 -9.34
C GLY A 146 -13.87 8.05 -9.06
N ASP A 147 -15.15 7.88 -9.37
CA ASP A 147 -15.87 6.62 -9.27
C ASP A 147 -15.52 5.72 -10.46
N ILE A 148 -14.33 5.17 -10.43
CA ILE A 148 -13.78 4.34 -11.49
C ILE A 148 -13.30 3.00 -10.95
N ARG A 149 -13.27 2.00 -11.83
CA ARG A 149 -12.76 0.67 -11.53
C ARG A 149 -11.43 0.43 -12.24
N ILE A 150 -10.43 0.09 -11.47
CA ILE A 150 -9.18 -0.48 -11.97
C ILE A 150 -9.25 -1.99 -11.82
N GLY A 151 -9.15 -2.70 -12.93
CA GLY A 151 -9.23 -4.15 -12.99
C GLY A 151 -8.06 -4.88 -12.31
N ASN A 152 -8.01 -6.19 -12.48
CA ASN A 152 -6.91 -7.01 -11.95
C ASN A 152 -5.69 -6.97 -12.86
N ASN A 153 -4.49 -7.19 -12.30
CA ASN A 153 -3.23 -7.26 -13.04
C ASN A 153 -2.99 -5.99 -13.90
N VAL A 154 -3.36 -4.81 -13.36
CA VAL A 154 -3.19 -3.54 -14.06
C VAL A 154 -1.92 -2.85 -13.60
N THR A 155 -1.17 -2.28 -14.55
CA THR A 155 -0.07 -1.37 -14.27
C THR A 155 -0.43 0.05 -14.68
N ILE A 156 -0.44 0.97 -13.73
CA ILE A 156 -0.55 2.41 -13.97
C ILE A 156 0.86 2.98 -13.98
N GLY A 157 1.26 3.53 -15.14
CA GLY A 157 2.60 4.08 -15.33
C GLY A 157 2.84 5.36 -14.52
N ALA A 158 4.11 5.73 -14.40
CA ALA A 158 4.50 6.93 -13.66
C ALA A 158 3.84 8.19 -14.23
N ASN A 159 3.40 9.10 -13.36
CA ASN A 159 2.73 10.36 -13.69
C ASN A 159 1.45 10.21 -14.52
N ALA A 160 0.86 9.03 -14.62
CA ALA A 160 -0.38 8.83 -15.34
C ALA A 160 -1.59 9.41 -14.57
N VAL A 161 -2.56 10.00 -15.29
CA VAL A 161 -3.80 10.51 -14.71
C VAL A 161 -4.98 9.70 -15.21
N VAL A 162 -5.46 8.79 -14.38
CA VAL A 162 -6.55 7.85 -14.69
C VAL A 162 -7.88 8.45 -14.25
N LEU A 163 -8.76 8.66 -15.22
CA LEU A 163 -10.08 9.29 -15.04
C LEU A 163 -11.24 8.41 -15.57
N LYS A 164 -10.93 7.21 -16.05
CA LYS A 164 -11.89 6.23 -16.59
C LYS A 164 -11.49 4.83 -16.15
N ASP A 165 -12.41 3.90 -16.25
CA ASP A 165 -12.18 2.49 -15.95
C ASP A 165 -11.02 1.91 -16.78
N ILE A 166 -10.21 1.07 -16.13
CA ILE A 166 -9.16 0.30 -16.79
C ILE A 166 -9.51 -1.20 -16.65
N PRO A 167 -9.67 -1.93 -17.75
CA PRO A 167 -9.94 -3.38 -17.73
C PRO A 167 -8.79 -4.18 -17.13
N ASP A 168 -9.06 -5.47 -16.86
CA ASP A 168 -8.04 -6.41 -16.41
C ASP A 168 -6.88 -6.54 -17.40
N ASN A 169 -5.68 -6.86 -16.88
CA ASN A 169 -4.48 -7.17 -17.65
C ASN A 169 -4.00 -6.02 -18.56
N CYS A 170 -4.21 -4.77 -18.15
CA CYS A 170 -3.86 -3.60 -18.96
C CYS A 170 -2.69 -2.80 -18.37
N ILE A 171 -1.98 -2.12 -19.27
CA ILE A 171 -1.02 -1.07 -18.91
C ILE A 171 -1.59 0.27 -19.38
N ALA A 172 -1.71 1.23 -18.45
CA ALA A 172 -2.23 2.56 -18.73
C ALA A 172 -1.20 3.64 -18.38
N VAL A 173 -0.95 4.57 -19.30
CA VAL A 173 0.04 5.64 -19.16
C VAL A 173 -0.47 6.96 -19.74
N GLY A 174 0.10 8.07 -19.30
CA GLY A 174 -0.12 9.42 -19.88
C GLY A 174 -1.17 10.25 -19.16
N VAL A 175 -1.41 11.47 -19.64
CA VAL A 175 -2.31 12.49 -19.10
C VAL A 175 -3.20 13.03 -20.24
N PRO A 176 -4.50 12.67 -20.29
CA PRO A 176 -5.15 11.59 -19.52
C PRO A 176 -4.60 10.20 -19.90
N ALA A 177 -4.71 9.25 -18.97
CA ALA A 177 -4.17 7.90 -19.18
C ALA A 177 -4.88 7.18 -20.34
N LYS A 178 -4.07 6.51 -21.17
CA LYS A 178 -4.51 5.64 -22.26
C LYS A 178 -3.94 4.25 -22.07
N ILE A 179 -4.69 3.23 -22.47
CA ILE A 179 -4.24 1.84 -22.48
C ILE A 179 -3.26 1.67 -23.65
N ILE A 180 -2.02 1.24 -23.35
CA ILE A 180 -0.96 0.98 -24.34
C ILE A 180 -0.71 -0.51 -24.57
N SER A 181 -1.14 -1.37 -23.64
CA SER A 181 -1.07 -2.82 -23.75
C SER A 181 -2.24 -3.47 -23.03
N LYS A 182 -2.72 -4.59 -23.58
CA LYS A 182 -3.75 -5.45 -22.94
C LYS A 182 -3.14 -6.74 -22.37
N ASP A 183 -1.85 -6.90 -22.43
CA ASP A 183 -1.14 -8.03 -21.82
C ASP A 183 -0.05 -7.49 -20.88
N ASN A 184 -0.26 -7.69 -19.59
CA ASN A 184 0.66 -7.27 -18.53
C ASN A 184 1.51 -8.45 -18.02
N SER A 185 1.61 -9.54 -18.76
CA SER A 185 2.34 -10.75 -18.34
C SER A 185 3.86 -10.58 -18.31
N GLN A 186 4.38 -9.47 -18.87
CA GLN A 186 5.82 -9.21 -18.99
C GLN A 186 6.37 -8.12 -18.04
N TYR A 187 5.56 -7.54 -17.13
CA TYR A 187 6.01 -6.40 -16.31
C TYR A 187 5.80 -6.66 -14.81
#